data_18e388361ae3e8eabc349a782d8636df
#
_entry.id   18e388361ae3e8eabc349a782d8636df
#
_cell.length_a   1.000
_cell.length_b   1.000
_cell.length_c   1.000
_cell.angle_alpha   90.00
_cell.angle_beta   90.00
_cell.angle_gamma   90.00
#
_symmetry.space_group_name_H-M   'P 1'
#
loop_
_entity.id
_entity.type
_entity.pdbx_description
1 polymer ?
#
loop_
_entity_poly.entity_id
_entity_poly.type
_entity_poly.pdbx_seq_one_letter_code
_entity_poly.pdbx_strand_id
1 'polypeptide(L)'
;MENAQTIRRRTFLAGTGGLALAAMMNGTARAAEEVSGELAVLNWAGGTELEMLHNLQKAFVAKYPKVTIREVNVTGQGDMRPGMRTALMGGEKVDLFVNTWPAFRKELADAGILRPIDDQWKAYNWDKRLDTSWRKLGSLADVTYGLTYTFGDRSGIWYKKEHMAKSGIVDMPKTWDEFTAALPKLQKAGFAAPIAIPGKYWAHAEWFETLLLRTAGVEASSKLAAHQIPWTDPIVKTALKKYAALVSGGFCGAPADMLSTEWDAACDQVFQANAKNFVLIGMWLNARAKDDYKLVEGKDYSLFQFPALGMGHDDTSSVDSKEFVVTANGANPKAADAFLDFCTTADAANIIAKAGLASPSKEVDASLYGDAQKIATAAVAKSKVQFVLGDLLPGDLVDEYRVQLQRFLQDPSDANIDKVLAAIEAKAKASY
;
A
#
# COMPACT_ATOMS: atom_id res chain seq x y z
N MET A 1 21.14 76.50 -33.07
CA MET A 1 22.45 77.00 -32.60
C MET A 1 23.13 75.72 -32.14
N GLU A 2 23.92 75.13 -33.05
CA GLU A 2 25.39 75.26 -33.14
C GLU A 2 26.09 74.62 -31.96
N ASN A 3 27.01 73.71 -31.99
CA ASN A 3 27.91 73.15 -33.03
C ASN A 3 28.54 71.91 -32.36
N ALA A 4 28.67 70.82 -32.93
CA ALA A 4 29.59 70.34 -33.94
C ALA A 4 31.05 70.23 -33.48
N GLN A 5 31.60 69.10 -33.79
CA GLN A 5 33.01 68.80 -34.12
C GLN A 5 33.90 68.26 -33.01
N THR A 6 34.67 67.29 -33.16
CA THR A 6 35.22 66.46 -34.26
C THR A 6 36.54 65.84 -33.77
N ILE A 7 36.69 64.52 -33.91
CA ILE A 7 37.85 63.72 -34.34
C ILE A 7 39.28 64.03 -33.77
N ARG A 8 39.97 63.00 -33.26
CA ARG A 8 41.20 62.34 -33.77
C ARG A 8 41.93 61.57 -32.68
N ARG A 9 42.02 60.30 -32.80
CA ARG A 9 43.12 59.41 -33.31
C ARG A 9 44.48 59.53 -32.60
N ARG A 10 44.95 58.31 -32.27
CA ARG A 10 46.35 57.79 -32.16
C ARG A 10 46.96 57.81 -30.76
N THR A 11 47.49 56.78 -30.24
CA THR A 11 48.23 55.56 -30.55
C THR A 11 49.31 55.36 -29.47
N PHE A 12 49.50 54.10 -29.03
CA PHE A 12 50.68 53.53 -28.41
C PHE A 12 51.09 53.95 -26.98
N LEU A 13 51.15 53.02 -26.04
CA LEU A 13 52.32 52.18 -25.73
C LEU A 13 52.04 51.20 -24.62
N ALA A 14 52.63 50.04 -24.74
CA ALA A 14 52.66 48.90 -23.83
C ALA A 14 53.34 49.29 -22.51
N GLY A 15 52.94 48.48 -21.48
CA GLY A 15 53.67 48.45 -20.23
C GLY A 15 52.96 47.67 -19.11
N THR A 16 53.30 46.43 -19.04
CA THR A 16 53.48 45.63 -17.81
C THR A 16 52.66 45.99 -16.58
N GLY A 17 51.76 45.05 -16.17
CA GLY A 17 51.05 45.07 -14.90
C GLY A 17 50.10 43.88 -14.80
N GLY A 18 50.58 42.70 -15.13
CA GLY A 18 49.85 41.48 -14.85
C GLY A 18 49.95 41.12 -13.36
N LEU A 19 49.01 40.37 -12.87
CA LEU A 19 48.92 39.82 -11.53
C LEU A 19 48.14 40.70 -10.54
N ALA A 20 46.81 40.54 -10.55
CA ALA A 20 45.95 40.51 -9.35
C ALA A 20 44.47 40.61 -9.75
N LEU A 21 43.87 39.56 -10.29
CA LEU A 21 42.40 39.32 -10.24
C LEU A 21 42.05 37.89 -10.67
N ALA A 22 42.75 36.92 -10.07
CA ALA A 22 42.41 35.48 -10.21
C ALA A 22 42.34 34.83 -8.84
N ALA A 23 41.67 35.49 -7.90
CA ALA A 23 41.54 34.96 -6.55
C ALA A 23 40.22 35.41 -5.92
N MET A 24 39.08 35.06 -6.50
CA MET A 24 37.77 35.08 -5.84
C MET A 24 36.71 34.36 -6.69
N MET A 25 37.00 33.11 -7.08
CA MET A 25 35.99 32.12 -7.50
C MET A 25 36.43 30.75 -7.04
N ASN A 26 36.92 30.63 -5.81
CA ASN A 26 36.87 29.40 -5.05
C ASN A 26 35.58 29.40 -4.24
N GLY A 27 34.44 29.46 -4.89
CA GLY A 27 33.27 28.78 -4.42
C GLY A 27 33.65 27.31 -4.42
N THR A 28 33.99 26.80 -3.25
CA THR A 28 34.10 25.36 -3.03
C THR A 28 32.77 24.74 -3.46
N ALA A 29 32.70 24.30 -4.71
CA ALA A 29 31.78 23.23 -5.06
C ALA A 29 32.16 22.11 -4.10
N ARG A 30 31.44 22.01 -2.99
CA ARG A 30 31.51 20.89 -2.08
C ARG A 30 31.21 19.72 -2.98
N ALA A 31 32.21 18.95 -3.38
CA ALA A 31 32.03 17.75 -4.17
C ALA A 31 30.92 16.99 -3.46
N ALA A 32 29.84 16.71 -4.16
CA ALA A 32 28.74 15.94 -3.57
C ALA A 32 29.39 14.67 -3.06
N GLU A 33 29.40 14.51 -1.75
CA GLU A 33 30.10 13.42 -1.11
C GLU A 33 29.50 12.12 -1.67
N GLU A 34 30.34 11.27 -2.19
CA GLU A 34 29.93 10.09 -2.94
C GLU A 34 29.11 9.14 -2.07
N VAL A 35 27.99 8.64 -2.63
CA VAL A 35 27.17 7.62 -1.97
C VAL A 35 27.87 6.28 -2.09
N SER A 36 28.22 5.67 -0.95
CA SER A 36 29.01 4.42 -0.92
C SER A 36 28.78 3.64 0.39
N GLY A 37 29.27 2.42 0.46
CA GLY A 37 29.21 1.56 1.64
C GLY A 37 27.99 0.63 1.64
N GLU A 38 27.80 -0.09 2.75
CA GLU A 38 26.67 -1.00 2.91
C GLU A 38 25.39 -0.22 3.25
N LEU A 39 24.30 -0.59 2.59
CA LEU A 39 22.92 -0.19 2.93
C LEU A 39 22.18 -1.41 3.45
N ALA A 40 21.83 -1.42 4.73
CA ALA A 40 21.11 -2.50 5.37
C ALA A 40 19.60 -2.28 5.27
N VAL A 41 18.90 -3.19 4.59
CA VAL A 41 17.46 -3.11 4.32
C VAL A 41 16.75 -4.27 5.00
N LEU A 42 15.81 -3.96 5.91
CA LEU A 42 14.92 -4.96 6.50
C LEU A 42 13.62 -5.03 5.69
N ASN A 43 13.23 -6.23 5.31
CA ASN A 43 11.96 -6.45 4.63
C ASN A 43 11.27 -7.73 5.11
N TRP A 44 9.98 -7.84 4.76
CA TRP A 44 9.12 -8.99 5.06
C TRP A 44 8.38 -9.49 3.81
N ALA A 45 8.66 -8.88 2.66
CA ALA A 45 8.01 -9.24 1.40
C ALA A 45 8.41 -10.66 0.95
N GLY A 46 7.55 -11.29 0.20
CA GLY A 46 7.77 -12.59 -0.42
C GLY A 46 7.28 -12.63 -1.87
N GLY A 47 7.61 -13.71 -2.59
CA GLY A 47 7.15 -13.92 -3.96
C GLY A 47 7.50 -12.77 -4.91
N THR A 48 6.57 -12.41 -5.78
CA THR A 48 6.75 -11.39 -6.83
C THR A 48 7.04 -9.99 -6.27
N GLU A 49 6.59 -9.69 -5.06
CA GLU A 49 6.89 -8.42 -4.41
C GLU A 49 8.35 -8.33 -3.96
N LEU A 50 8.90 -9.42 -3.45
CA LEU A 50 10.33 -9.51 -3.13
C LEU A 50 11.17 -9.35 -4.40
N GLU A 51 10.78 -9.97 -5.51
CA GLU A 51 11.46 -9.78 -6.80
C GLU A 51 11.43 -8.32 -7.27
N MET A 52 10.32 -7.64 -7.09
CA MET A 52 10.22 -6.20 -7.39
C MET A 52 11.19 -5.38 -6.52
N LEU A 53 11.28 -5.67 -5.21
CA LEU A 53 12.24 -5.03 -4.31
C LEU A 53 13.68 -5.30 -4.74
N HIS A 54 14.02 -6.53 -5.11
CA HIS A 54 15.36 -6.87 -5.66
C HIS A 54 15.65 -6.11 -6.94
N ASN A 55 14.66 -5.92 -7.82
CA ASN A 55 14.84 -5.13 -9.05
C ASN A 55 15.07 -3.64 -8.75
N LEU A 56 14.39 -3.08 -7.74
CA LEU A 56 14.66 -1.71 -7.26
C LEU A 56 16.09 -1.58 -6.71
N GLN A 57 16.51 -2.50 -5.85
CA GLN A 57 17.84 -2.53 -5.26
C GLN A 57 18.92 -2.67 -6.34
N LYS A 58 18.73 -3.57 -7.31
CA LYS A 58 19.64 -3.77 -8.43
C LYS A 58 19.79 -2.51 -9.28
N ALA A 59 18.68 -1.83 -9.60
CA ALA A 59 18.72 -0.58 -10.35
C ALA A 59 19.37 0.55 -9.54
N PHE A 60 19.15 0.60 -8.24
CA PHE A 60 19.82 1.54 -7.34
C PHE A 60 21.35 1.32 -7.31
N VAL A 61 21.82 0.08 -7.14
CA VAL A 61 23.25 -0.25 -7.15
C VAL A 61 23.88 0.03 -8.52
N ALA A 62 23.15 -0.17 -9.62
CA ALA A 62 23.65 0.21 -10.95
C ALA A 62 23.89 1.74 -11.06
N LYS A 63 23.07 2.55 -10.40
CA LYS A 63 23.24 4.01 -10.32
C LYS A 63 24.32 4.42 -9.30
N TYR A 64 24.48 3.67 -8.22
CA TYR A 64 25.44 3.93 -7.15
C TYR A 64 26.37 2.73 -6.92
N PRO A 65 27.35 2.48 -7.82
CA PRO A 65 28.08 1.20 -7.86
C PRO A 65 29.02 0.98 -6.67
N LYS A 66 29.22 1.97 -5.81
CA LYS A 66 29.97 1.83 -4.56
C LYS A 66 29.11 1.47 -3.35
N VAL A 67 27.79 1.29 -3.57
CA VAL A 67 26.86 0.80 -2.54
C VAL A 67 26.70 -0.71 -2.68
N THR A 68 26.71 -1.39 -1.54
CA THR A 68 26.30 -2.79 -1.42
C THR A 68 25.01 -2.89 -0.61
N ILE A 69 24.14 -3.84 -0.94
CA ILE A 69 22.90 -4.07 -0.17
C ILE A 69 23.10 -5.26 0.75
N ARG A 70 22.78 -5.09 2.04
CA ARG A 70 22.62 -6.18 3.00
C ARG A 70 21.15 -6.31 3.35
N GLU A 71 20.55 -7.44 3.03
CA GLU A 71 19.17 -7.72 3.37
C GLU A 71 19.05 -8.40 4.73
N VAL A 72 18.05 -7.94 5.50
CA VAL A 72 17.56 -8.59 6.71
C VAL A 72 16.12 -8.96 6.45
N ASN A 73 15.81 -10.26 6.42
CA ASN A 73 14.49 -10.74 6.04
C ASN A 73 13.76 -11.29 7.27
N VAL A 74 12.58 -10.74 7.53
CA VAL A 74 11.62 -11.32 8.47
C VAL A 74 10.70 -12.24 7.68
N THR A 75 10.76 -13.51 7.98
CA THR A 75 9.95 -14.55 7.34
C THR A 75 8.95 -15.12 8.33
N GLY A 76 7.78 -15.49 7.84
CA GLY A 76 6.74 -16.09 8.68
C GLY A 76 5.41 -16.16 7.94
N GLN A 77 4.39 -16.57 8.67
CA GLN A 77 3.00 -16.53 8.23
C GLN A 77 2.19 -15.62 9.16
N GLY A 78 1.16 -14.98 8.62
CA GLY A 78 0.30 -14.10 9.40
C GLY A 78 0.84 -12.67 9.51
N ASP A 79 0.91 -12.14 10.73
CA ASP A 79 1.35 -10.77 11.00
C ASP A 79 2.88 -10.69 11.15
N MET A 80 3.52 -9.86 10.35
CA MET A 80 4.98 -9.71 10.36
C MET A 80 5.48 -8.72 11.42
N ARG A 81 4.59 -7.90 12.01
CA ARG A 81 4.97 -6.87 12.99
C ARG A 81 5.74 -7.41 14.20
N PRO A 82 5.40 -8.57 14.80
CA PRO A 82 6.20 -9.12 15.91
C PRO A 82 7.65 -9.41 15.52
N GLY A 83 7.87 -10.02 14.35
CA GLY A 83 9.22 -10.30 13.83
C GLY A 83 9.99 -9.02 13.52
N MET A 84 9.34 -8.05 12.87
CA MET A 84 9.90 -6.73 12.58
C MET A 84 10.29 -5.99 13.87
N ARG A 85 9.41 -6.00 14.86
CA ARG A 85 9.68 -5.42 16.19
C ARG A 85 10.90 -6.05 16.85
N THR A 86 10.99 -7.37 16.82
CA THR A 86 12.12 -8.11 17.39
C THR A 86 13.43 -7.71 16.72
N ALA A 87 13.48 -7.62 15.40
CA ALA A 87 14.66 -7.20 14.67
C ALA A 87 15.06 -5.75 14.99
N LEU A 88 14.12 -4.81 14.88
CA LEU A 88 14.38 -3.37 15.07
C LEU A 88 14.72 -3.00 16.50
N MET A 89 14.04 -3.59 17.50
CA MET A 89 14.27 -3.32 18.92
C MET A 89 15.35 -4.23 19.53
N GLY A 90 15.65 -5.36 18.87
CA GLY A 90 16.71 -6.30 19.30
C GLY A 90 18.14 -5.86 18.97
N GLY A 91 18.30 -4.68 18.35
CA GLY A 91 19.62 -4.11 18.05
C GLY A 91 20.19 -4.50 16.69
N GLU A 92 19.38 -5.09 15.80
CA GLU A 92 19.79 -5.29 14.40
C GLU A 92 20.03 -3.92 13.76
N LYS A 93 21.24 -3.74 13.23
CA LYS A 93 21.58 -2.47 12.55
C LYS A 93 20.99 -2.47 11.14
N VAL A 94 19.94 -1.71 10.98
CA VAL A 94 19.19 -1.54 9.75
C VAL A 94 19.16 -0.05 9.42
N ASP A 95 19.40 0.31 8.17
CA ASP A 95 19.33 1.71 7.72
C ASP A 95 17.90 2.12 7.37
N LEU A 96 17.16 1.22 6.70
CA LEU A 96 15.75 1.41 6.36
C LEU A 96 15.01 0.07 6.32
N PHE A 97 13.70 0.15 6.40
CA PHE A 97 12.84 -1.04 6.32
C PHE A 97 11.55 -0.77 5.57
N VAL A 98 10.94 -1.85 5.07
CA VAL A 98 9.61 -1.83 4.44
C VAL A 98 8.54 -1.87 5.53
N ASN A 99 7.62 -0.90 5.49
CA ASN A 99 6.45 -0.83 6.37
C ASN A 99 5.17 -0.67 5.57
N THR A 100 4.06 -1.13 6.11
CA THR A 100 2.70 -0.90 5.58
C THR A 100 1.70 -0.53 6.67
N TRP A 101 2.11 -0.54 7.93
CA TRP A 101 1.23 -0.39 9.09
C TRP A 101 1.42 0.97 9.78
N PRO A 102 0.48 1.92 9.64
CA PRO A 102 0.57 3.23 10.30
C PRO A 102 0.65 3.14 11.82
N ALA A 103 -0.07 2.18 12.44
CA ALA A 103 -0.01 1.97 13.88
C ALA A 103 1.37 1.49 14.34
N PHE A 104 2.02 0.61 13.58
CA PHE A 104 3.37 0.15 13.87
C PHE A 104 4.41 1.26 13.67
N ARG A 105 4.26 2.07 12.61
CA ARG A 105 5.09 3.27 12.43
C ARG A 105 4.99 4.19 13.64
N LYS A 106 3.77 4.43 14.16
CA LYS A 106 3.56 5.24 15.36
C LYS A 106 4.29 4.65 16.58
N GLU A 107 4.13 3.36 16.82
CA GLU A 107 4.81 2.64 17.91
C GLU A 107 6.33 2.85 17.84
N LEU A 108 6.93 2.66 16.67
CA LEU A 108 8.38 2.80 16.49
C LEU A 108 8.85 4.27 16.56
N ALA A 109 8.04 5.21 16.11
CA ALA A 109 8.33 6.65 16.25
C ALA A 109 8.31 7.08 17.71
N ASP A 110 7.30 6.66 18.47
CA ASP A 110 7.18 6.93 19.90
C ASP A 110 8.35 6.31 20.70
N ALA A 111 8.88 5.17 20.24
CA ALA A 111 10.07 4.53 20.81
C ALA A 111 11.40 5.17 20.38
N GLY A 112 11.38 6.22 19.55
CA GLY A 112 12.58 6.90 19.06
C GLY A 112 13.43 6.09 18.07
N ILE A 113 12.86 5.05 17.47
CA ILE A 113 13.56 4.16 16.53
C ILE A 113 13.63 4.77 15.12
N LEU A 114 12.69 5.66 14.78
CA LEU A 114 12.56 6.23 13.46
C LEU A 114 13.23 7.58 13.34
N ARG A 115 13.78 7.86 12.15
CA ARG A 115 14.27 9.17 11.78
C ARG A 115 13.25 9.89 10.89
N PRO A 116 12.87 11.15 11.18
CA PRO A 116 12.09 11.97 10.27
C PRO A 116 12.79 12.19 8.93
N ILE A 117 11.99 12.35 7.86
CA ILE A 117 12.48 12.56 6.48
C ILE A 117 12.03 13.90 5.89
N ASP A 118 11.56 14.85 6.71
CA ASP A 118 11.09 16.17 6.26
C ASP A 118 12.18 17.01 5.61
N ASP A 119 13.41 16.92 6.11
CA ASP A 119 14.56 17.63 5.53
C ASP A 119 14.92 17.05 4.16
N GLN A 120 14.89 15.73 4.02
CA GLN A 120 15.09 15.02 2.74
C GLN A 120 13.99 15.38 1.75
N TRP A 121 12.74 15.41 2.23
CA TRP A 121 11.61 15.80 1.38
C TRP A 121 11.83 17.17 0.72
N LYS A 122 12.31 18.15 1.49
CA LYS A 122 12.65 19.48 0.99
C LYS A 122 13.91 19.47 0.12
N ALA A 123 14.99 18.83 0.59
CA ALA A 123 16.28 18.83 -0.08
C ALA A 123 16.23 18.22 -1.48
N TYR A 124 15.50 17.11 -1.63
CA TYR A 124 15.31 16.42 -2.91
C TYR A 124 14.08 16.91 -3.69
N ASN A 125 13.31 17.84 -3.12
CA ASN A 125 12.13 18.45 -3.75
C ASN A 125 11.11 17.41 -4.24
N TRP A 126 10.79 16.43 -3.37
CA TRP A 126 9.91 15.31 -3.72
C TRP A 126 8.47 15.73 -4.05
N ASP A 127 8.00 16.91 -3.64
CA ASP A 127 6.70 17.46 -4.05
C ASP A 127 6.53 17.58 -5.58
N LYS A 128 7.62 17.65 -6.32
CA LYS A 128 7.56 17.61 -7.79
C LYS A 128 7.19 16.23 -8.33
N ARG A 129 7.60 15.16 -7.64
CA ARG A 129 7.43 13.77 -8.06
C ARG A 129 6.29 13.06 -7.36
N LEU A 130 5.91 13.48 -6.15
CA LEU A 130 4.87 12.88 -5.33
C LEU A 130 3.80 13.92 -5.01
N ASP A 131 2.54 13.49 -4.89
CA ASP A 131 1.50 14.35 -4.36
C ASP A 131 1.60 14.48 -2.84
N THR A 132 1.20 15.63 -2.32
CA THR A 132 1.23 15.93 -0.87
C THR A 132 0.38 14.96 -0.05
N SER A 133 -0.63 14.32 -0.66
CA SER A 133 -1.41 13.26 -0.03
C SER A 133 -0.56 12.07 0.40
N TRP A 134 0.44 11.67 -0.40
CA TRP A 134 1.36 10.58 -0.06
C TRP A 134 2.26 10.94 1.11
N ARG A 135 2.74 12.20 1.16
CA ARG A 135 3.48 12.70 2.31
C ARG A 135 2.63 12.61 3.59
N LYS A 136 1.37 13.06 3.50
CA LYS A 136 0.43 13.02 4.62
C LYS A 136 0.18 11.59 5.13
N LEU A 137 0.06 10.62 4.22
CA LEU A 137 -0.09 9.21 4.59
C LEU A 137 1.15 8.66 5.30
N GLY A 138 2.36 9.10 4.95
CA GLY A 138 3.62 8.73 5.59
C GLY A 138 3.93 9.51 6.89
N SER A 139 3.04 10.41 7.33
CA SER A 139 3.27 11.28 8.50
C SER A 139 2.52 10.82 9.74
N LEU A 140 3.05 11.26 10.89
CA LEU A 140 2.37 11.27 12.18
C LEU A 140 2.22 12.74 12.58
N ALA A 141 1.00 13.25 12.64
CA ALA A 141 0.73 14.68 12.68
C ALA A 141 1.48 15.41 11.53
N ASP A 142 2.38 16.31 11.85
CA ASP A 142 3.14 17.11 10.87
C ASP A 142 4.55 16.57 10.58
N VAL A 143 4.94 15.43 11.15
CA VAL A 143 6.28 14.83 10.99
C VAL A 143 6.21 13.64 10.04
N THR A 144 6.96 13.69 8.95
CA THR A 144 7.02 12.63 7.95
C THR A 144 8.09 11.60 8.29
N TYR A 145 7.70 10.31 8.35
CA TYR A 145 8.61 9.19 8.62
C TYR A 145 8.70 8.20 7.47
N GLY A 146 7.63 8.02 6.71
CA GLY A 146 7.55 7.05 5.63
C GLY A 146 7.52 7.68 4.25
N LEU A 147 8.30 7.13 3.31
CA LEU A 147 8.20 7.42 1.89
C LEU A 147 7.43 6.30 1.19
N THR A 148 6.20 6.57 0.78
CA THR A 148 5.42 5.61 -0.01
C THR A 148 6.11 5.35 -1.35
N TYR A 149 6.37 4.08 -1.67
CA TYR A 149 6.94 3.67 -2.95
C TYR A 149 5.95 2.89 -3.82
N THR A 150 4.99 2.19 -3.20
CA THR A 150 3.88 1.53 -3.89
C THR A 150 2.62 1.60 -3.05
N PHE A 151 1.47 1.54 -3.72
CA PHE A 151 0.16 1.52 -3.08
C PHE A 151 -0.77 0.55 -3.80
N GLY A 152 -1.86 0.16 -3.14
CA GLY A 152 -2.86 -0.71 -3.71
C GLY A 152 -4.28 -0.35 -3.29
N ASP A 153 -5.23 -0.54 -4.19
CA ASP A 153 -6.65 -0.62 -3.86
C ASP A 153 -6.92 -1.96 -3.17
N ARG A 154 -7.54 -1.91 -2.00
CA ARG A 154 -7.95 -3.06 -1.19
C ARG A 154 -9.45 -3.32 -1.29
N SER A 155 -10.16 -2.54 -2.10
CA SER A 155 -11.61 -2.64 -2.27
C SER A 155 -12.01 -3.32 -3.59
N GLY A 156 -11.07 -3.64 -4.47
CA GLY A 156 -11.33 -4.30 -5.74
C GLY A 156 -11.67 -5.78 -5.58
N ILE A 157 -12.71 -6.25 -6.26
CA ILE A 157 -13.07 -7.67 -6.30
C ILE A 157 -12.48 -8.28 -7.58
N TRP A 158 -11.59 -9.25 -7.42
CA TRP A 158 -10.91 -9.93 -8.51
C TRP A 158 -11.70 -11.11 -9.04
N TYR A 159 -11.62 -11.35 -10.36
CA TYR A 159 -12.34 -12.42 -11.04
C TYR A 159 -11.67 -12.88 -12.33
N LYS A 160 -11.98 -14.10 -12.78
CA LYS A 160 -11.65 -14.59 -14.13
C LYS A 160 -12.79 -14.29 -15.10
N LYS A 161 -12.46 -13.74 -16.26
CA LYS A 161 -13.46 -13.37 -17.29
C LYS A 161 -14.23 -14.58 -17.82
N GLU A 162 -13.57 -15.73 -17.98
CA GLU A 162 -14.22 -16.97 -18.42
C GLU A 162 -15.32 -17.46 -17.47
N HIS A 163 -15.15 -17.25 -16.13
CA HIS A 163 -16.17 -17.64 -15.16
C HIS A 163 -17.44 -16.78 -15.30
N MET A 164 -17.29 -15.49 -15.56
CA MET A 164 -18.40 -14.60 -15.79
C MET A 164 -19.15 -14.96 -17.08
N ALA A 165 -18.41 -15.18 -18.16
CA ALA A 165 -18.99 -15.60 -19.44
C ALA A 165 -19.76 -16.93 -19.31
N LYS A 166 -19.18 -17.94 -18.62
CA LYS A 166 -19.84 -19.23 -18.33
C LYS A 166 -21.14 -19.06 -17.55
N SER A 167 -21.21 -18.04 -16.71
CA SER A 167 -22.38 -17.77 -15.85
C SER A 167 -23.40 -16.82 -16.49
N GLY A 168 -23.16 -16.37 -17.75
CA GLY A 168 -24.02 -15.43 -18.47
C GLY A 168 -23.99 -14.02 -17.86
N ILE A 169 -22.92 -13.68 -17.13
CA ILE A 169 -22.72 -12.34 -16.56
C ILE A 169 -21.82 -11.56 -17.51
N VAL A 170 -22.42 -10.60 -18.22
CA VAL A 170 -21.71 -9.77 -19.22
C VAL A 170 -21.12 -8.52 -18.55
N ASP A 171 -21.95 -7.82 -17.80
CA ASP A 171 -21.56 -6.61 -17.07
C ASP A 171 -21.25 -6.93 -15.62
N MET A 172 -20.14 -6.38 -15.11
CA MET A 172 -19.79 -6.52 -13.70
C MET A 172 -20.74 -5.71 -12.85
N PRO A 173 -21.17 -6.26 -11.67
CA PRO A 173 -22.14 -5.63 -10.80
C PRO A 173 -21.61 -4.28 -10.29
N LYS A 174 -22.42 -3.25 -10.39
CA LYS A 174 -22.13 -1.87 -9.93
C LYS A 174 -22.76 -1.56 -8.58
N THR A 175 -23.83 -2.27 -8.25
CA THR A 175 -24.57 -2.10 -6.99
C THR A 175 -24.54 -3.39 -6.18
N TRP A 176 -24.77 -3.26 -4.88
CA TRP A 176 -24.82 -4.42 -3.96
C TRP A 176 -25.94 -5.40 -4.35
N ASP A 177 -27.07 -4.88 -4.80
CA ASP A 177 -28.19 -5.72 -5.24
C ASP A 177 -27.84 -6.49 -6.51
N GLU A 178 -27.15 -5.87 -7.48
CA GLU A 178 -26.66 -6.54 -8.68
C GLU A 178 -25.63 -7.62 -8.31
N PHE A 179 -24.73 -7.32 -7.37
CA PHE A 179 -23.70 -8.28 -6.89
C PHE A 179 -24.37 -9.49 -6.24
N THR A 180 -25.27 -9.26 -5.29
CA THR A 180 -25.96 -10.35 -4.60
C THR A 180 -26.86 -11.15 -5.54
N ALA A 181 -27.49 -10.52 -6.54
CA ALA A 181 -28.28 -11.19 -7.59
C ALA A 181 -27.39 -12.01 -8.58
N ALA A 182 -26.12 -11.70 -8.70
CA ALA A 182 -25.17 -12.46 -9.53
C ALA A 182 -24.78 -13.78 -8.86
N LEU A 183 -24.70 -13.85 -7.53
CA LEU A 183 -24.23 -15.03 -6.80
C LEU A 183 -25.04 -16.31 -7.07
N PRO A 184 -26.38 -16.32 -7.06
CA PRO A 184 -27.16 -17.50 -7.45
C PRO A 184 -26.96 -17.93 -8.91
N LYS A 185 -26.65 -17.01 -9.83
CA LYS A 185 -26.34 -17.33 -11.23
C LYS A 185 -25.02 -18.10 -11.31
N LEU A 186 -24.02 -17.69 -10.55
CA LEU A 186 -22.74 -18.40 -10.41
C LEU A 186 -22.94 -19.79 -9.83
N GLN A 187 -23.78 -19.95 -8.81
CA GLN A 187 -24.10 -21.27 -8.24
C GLN A 187 -24.75 -22.19 -9.29
N LYS A 188 -25.68 -21.67 -10.09
CA LYS A 188 -26.32 -22.42 -11.17
C LYS A 188 -25.32 -22.81 -12.29
N ALA A 189 -24.27 -22.03 -12.49
CA ALA A 189 -23.19 -22.34 -13.42
C ALA A 189 -22.16 -23.35 -12.90
N GLY A 190 -22.36 -23.86 -11.67
CA GLY A 190 -21.56 -24.92 -11.08
C GLY A 190 -20.54 -24.45 -10.04
N PHE A 191 -20.56 -23.17 -9.65
CA PHE A 191 -19.71 -22.63 -8.59
C PHE A 191 -20.49 -22.64 -7.26
N ALA A 192 -20.44 -23.74 -6.52
CA ALA A 192 -21.30 -23.94 -5.32
C ALA A 192 -21.16 -22.83 -4.28
N ALA A 193 -19.96 -22.29 -4.10
CA ALA A 193 -19.66 -21.19 -3.19
C ALA A 193 -18.76 -20.16 -3.91
N PRO A 194 -19.35 -19.19 -4.62
CA PRO A 194 -18.61 -18.34 -5.56
C PRO A 194 -17.59 -17.38 -4.96
N ILE A 195 -17.66 -17.10 -3.65
CA ILE A 195 -16.76 -16.16 -2.97
C ILE A 195 -15.66 -16.94 -2.22
N ALA A 196 -14.40 -16.65 -2.48
CA ALA A 196 -13.28 -17.16 -1.70
C ALA A 196 -13.03 -16.26 -0.48
N ILE A 197 -13.06 -16.86 0.71
CA ILE A 197 -12.80 -16.17 1.98
C ILE A 197 -11.52 -16.73 2.59
N PRO A 198 -10.44 -15.94 2.67
CA PRO A 198 -9.19 -16.34 3.31
C PRO A 198 -9.24 -16.16 4.83
N GLY A 199 -9.93 -17.08 5.53
CA GLY A 199 -10.28 -16.95 6.94
C GLY A 199 -9.17 -17.28 7.94
N LYS A 200 -8.03 -17.86 7.50
CA LYS A 200 -7.04 -18.43 8.42
C LYS A 200 -6.31 -17.40 9.28
N TYR A 201 -5.92 -16.27 8.71
CA TYR A 201 -5.11 -15.26 9.43
C TYR A 201 -5.78 -13.88 9.49
N TRP A 202 -5.64 -13.06 8.44
CA TRP A 202 -6.04 -11.65 8.46
C TRP A 202 -6.98 -11.25 7.34
N ALA A 203 -6.88 -11.89 6.18
CA ALA A 203 -7.47 -11.35 4.95
C ALA A 203 -9.00 -11.51 4.87
N HIS A 204 -9.61 -12.30 5.75
CA HIS A 204 -11.07 -12.33 5.88
C HIS A 204 -11.67 -11.00 6.36
N ALA A 205 -10.87 -10.18 7.01
CA ALA A 205 -11.29 -8.86 7.48
C ALA A 205 -11.58 -7.88 6.33
N GLU A 206 -10.97 -8.06 5.17
CA GLU A 206 -11.10 -7.17 3.99
C GLU A 206 -12.57 -6.92 3.60
N TRP A 207 -13.40 -7.96 3.62
CA TRP A 207 -14.82 -7.84 3.34
C TRP A 207 -15.54 -6.95 4.35
N PHE A 208 -15.31 -7.19 5.64
CA PHE A 208 -15.92 -6.37 6.70
C PHE A 208 -15.42 -4.93 6.63
N GLU A 209 -14.13 -4.72 6.47
CA GLU A 209 -13.51 -3.40 6.43
C GLU A 209 -14.02 -2.56 5.25
N THR A 210 -14.13 -3.18 4.07
CA THR A 210 -14.70 -2.51 2.89
C THR A 210 -16.18 -2.21 3.07
N LEU A 211 -16.95 -3.17 3.60
CA LEU A 211 -18.37 -2.96 3.93
C LEU A 211 -18.57 -1.86 4.98
N LEU A 212 -17.70 -1.82 6.01
CA LEU A 212 -17.74 -0.77 7.02
C LEU A 212 -17.46 0.60 6.41
N LEU A 213 -16.41 0.71 5.61
CA LEU A 213 -16.03 1.96 4.96
C LEU A 213 -17.14 2.49 4.03
N ARG A 214 -17.77 1.61 3.25
CA ARG A 214 -18.92 1.93 2.39
C ARG A 214 -20.22 2.23 3.14
N THR A 215 -20.34 1.71 4.38
CA THR A 215 -21.52 1.94 5.23
C THR A 215 -21.37 3.21 6.07
N ALA A 216 -20.19 3.45 6.63
CA ALA A 216 -19.93 4.47 7.64
C ALA A 216 -19.15 5.69 7.12
N GLY A 217 -18.43 5.54 6.02
CA GLY A 217 -17.51 6.54 5.48
C GLY A 217 -16.18 6.62 6.22
N VAL A 218 -15.25 7.40 5.64
CA VAL A 218 -13.89 7.56 6.17
C VAL A 218 -13.87 8.15 7.57
N GLU A 219 -14.72 9.14 7.85
CA GLU A 219 -14.72 9.82 9.16
C GLU A 219 -15.12 8.88 10.29
N ALA A 220 -16.24 8.15 10.15
CA ALA A 220 -16.70 7.22 11.18
C ALA A 220 -15.74 6.02 11.32
N SER A 221 -15.22 5.51 10.21
CA SER A 221 -14.22 4.44 10.23
C SER A 221 -12.92 4.88 10.94
N SER A 222 -12.45 6.12 10.72
CA SER A 222 -11.30 6.68 11.42
C SER A 222 -11.57 6.87 12.92
N LYS A 223 -12.77 7.32 13.29
CA LYS A 223 -13.18 7.43 14.69
C LYS A 223 -13.24 6.06 15.37
N LEU A 224 -13.69 5.02 14.66
CA LEU A 224 -13.68 3.65 15.17
C LEU A 224 -12.24 3.16 15.38
N ALA A 225 -11.37 3.38 14.40
CA ALA A 225 -9.95 3.02 14.49
C ALA A 225 -9.23 3.72 15.65
N ALA A 226 -9.65 4.92 16.04
CA ALA A 226 -9.13 5.68 17.17
C ALA A 226 -9.91 5.46 18.48
N HIS A 227 -10.85 4.51 18.50
CA HIS A 227 -11.75 4.22 19.60
C HIS A 227 -12.52 5.46 20.14
N GLN A 228 -12.85 6.40 19.23
CA GLN A 228 -13.70 7.55 19.53
C GLN A 228 -15.18 7.24 19.41
N ILE A 229 -15.54 6.14 18.75
CA ILE A 229 -16.85 5.48 18.77
C ILE A 229 -16.67 4.02 19.16
N PRO A 230 -17.64 3.41 19.84
CA PRO A 230 -17.51 2.04 20.31
C PRO A 230 -17.67 1.03 19.15
N TRP A 231 -17.03 -0.13 19.25
CA TRP A 231 -17.22 -1.24 18.32
C TRP A 231 -18.65 -1.78 18.32
N THR A 232 -19.42 -1.54 19.37
CA THR A 232 -20.84 -1.89 19.48
C THR A 232 -21.78 -0.87 18.82
N ASP A 233 -21.23 0.16 18.16
CA ASP A 233 -22.06 1.15 17.44
C ASP A 233 -22.94 0.47 16.39
N PRO A 234 -24.22 0.87 16.24
CA PRO A 234 -25.13 0.31 15.25
C PRO A 234 -24.61 0.34 13.81
N ILE A 235 -23.76 1.32 13.46
CA ILE A 235 -23.18 1.41 12.11
C ILE A 235 -22.21 0.26 11.83
N VAL A 236 -21.42 -0.16 12.83
CA VAL A 236 -20.50 -1.30 12.76
C VAL A 236 -21.28 -2.60 12.61
N LYS A 237 -22.34 -2.76 13.40
CA LYS A 237 -23.24 -3.90 13.29
C LYS A 237 -23.93 -3.99 11.93
N THR A 238 -24.31 -2.84 11.35
CA THR A 238 -24.92 -2.77 10.01
C THR A 238 -23.97 -3.30 8.93
N ALA A 239 -22.70 -2.93 8.98
CA ALA A 239 -21.69 -3.42 8.06
C ALA A 239 -21.48 -4.95 8.21
N LEU A 240 -21.39 -5.44 9.45
CA LEU A 240 -21.17 -6.85 9.72
C LEU A 240 -22.39 -7.71 9.29
N LYS A 241 -23.62 -7.19 9.41
CA LYS A 241 -24.83 -7.84 8.89
C LYS A 241 -24.84 -8.01 7.37
N LYS A 242 -24.27 -7.07 6.62
CA LYS A 242 -24.11 -7.22 5.16
C LYS A 242 -23.16 -8.37 4.84
N TYR A 243 -22.07 -8.51 5.60
CA TYR A 243 -21.16 -9.66 5.47
C TYR A 243 -21.85 -10.97 5.88
N ALA A 244 -22.62 -10.94 6.98
CA ALA A 244 -23.39 -12.09 7.43
C ALA A 244 -24.35 -12.62 6.35
N ALA A 245 -24.97 -11.75 5.57
CA ALA A 245 -25.85 -12.15 4.48
C ALA A 245 -25.12 -12.97 3.39
N LEU A 246 -23.85 -12.66 3.09
CA LEU A 246 -23.04 -13.46 2.16
C LEU A 246 -22.69 -14.83 2.73
N VAL A 247 -22.31 -14.89 4.00
CA VAL A 247 -21.92 -16.14 4.67
C VAL A 247 -23.15 -17.04 4.86
N SER A 248 -24.25 -16.52 5.42
CA SER A 248 -25.49 -17.24 5.65
C SER A 248 -26.19 -17.67 4.35
N GLY A 249 -25.98 -16.92 3.26
CA GLY A 249 -26.50 -17.26 1.94
C GLY A 249 -25.79 -18.46 1.27
N GLY A 250 -24.76 -19.02 1.91
CA GLY A 250 -23.98 -20.14 1.39
C GLY A 250 -23.04 -19.76 0.24
N PHE A 251 -22.78 -18.46 0.04
CA PHE A 251 -21.95 -17.98 -1.07
C PHE A 251 -20.44 -18.09 -0.79
N CYS A 252 -20.05 -18.31 0.47
CA CYS A 252 -18.65 -18.32 0.90
C CYS A 252 -18.10 -19.75 1.13
N GLY A 253 -18.97 -20.74 1.30
CA GLY A 253 -18.62 -22.12 1.62
C GLY A 253 -18.77 -22.45 3.11
N ALA A 254 -18.32 -23.63 3.50
CA ALA A 254 -18.40 -24.07 4.89
C ALA A 254 -17.41 -23.28 5.79
N PRO A 255 -17.77 -23.03 7.06
CA PRO A 255 -16.88 -22.34 8.00
C PRO A 255 -15.49 -22.97 8.13
N ALA A 256 -15.41 -24.30 8.18
CA ALA A 256 -14.11 -25.00 8.26
C ALA A 256 -13.21 -24.73 7.06
N ASP A 257 -13.79 -24.68 5.85
CA ASP A 257 -13.04 -24.39 4.63
C ASP A 257 -12.55 -22.96 4.61
N MET A 258 -13.41 -22.00 4.98
CA MET A 258 -13.02 -20.60 5.10
C MET A 258 -11.85 -20.43 6.08
N LEU A 259 -11.98 -20.98 7.29
CA LEU A 259 -11.02 -20.78 8.39
C LEU A 259 -9.68 -21.50 8.19
N SER A 260 -9.61 -22.51 7.32
CA SER A 260 -8.35 -23.17 6.95
C SER A 260 -7.66 -22.54 5.75
N THR A 261 -8.34 -21.65 5.01
CA THR A 261 -7.84 -21.04 3.77
C THR A 261 -6.99 -19.81 4.06
N GLU A 262 -5.76 -19.82 3.57
CA GLU A 262 -4.85 -18.65 3.54
C GLU A 262 -5.19 -17.74 2.36
N TRP A 263 -4.63 -16.53 2.32
CA TRP A 263 -4.95 -15.57 1.26
C TRP A 263 -4.51 -16.06 -0.13
N ASP A 264 -3.37 -16.69 -0.24
CA ASP A 264 -2.84 -17.26 -1.48
C ASP A 264 -3.67 -18.46 -1.94
N ALA A 265 -4.04 -19.36 -1.03
CA ALA A 265 -4.94 -20.48 -1.31
C ALA A 265 -6.34 -20.00 -1.77
N ALA A 266 -6.85 -18.88 -1.22
CA ALA A 266 -8.09 -18.28 -1.69
C ALA A 266 -7.96 -17.78 -3.14
N CYS A 267 -6.80 -17.19 -3.49
CA CYS A 267 -6.50 -16.81 -4.86
C CYS A 267 -6.40 -18.04 -5.78
N ASP A 268 -5.73 -19.10 -5.33
CA ASP A 268 -5.60 -20.35 -6.09
C ASP A 268 -6.97 -20.99 -6.37
N GLN A 269 -7.93 -20.90 -5.45
CA GLN A 269 -9.30 -21.38 -5.65
C GLN A 269 -10.00 -20.69 -6.82
N VAL A 270 -9.70 -19.40 -7.06
CA VAL A 270 -10.27 -18.61 -8.17
C VAL A 270 -9.48 -18.83 -9.45
N PHE A 271 -8.15 -18.72 -9.40
CA PHE A 271 -7.33 -18.53 -10.59
C PHE A 271 -6.69 -19.82 -11.12
N GLN A 272 -6.49 -20.84 -10.29
CA GLN A 272 -5.94 -22.14 -10.69
C GLN A 272 -6.99 -23.26 -10.65
N ALA A 273 -7.61 -23.47 -9.50
CA ALA A 273 -8.56 -24.56 -9.30
C ALA A 273 -9.91 -24.31 -9.98
N ASN A 274 -10.23 -23.07 -10.33
CA ASN A 274 -11.51 -22.67 -10.94
C ASN A 274 -12.73 -23.10 -10.09
N ALA A 275 -12.57 -23.17 -8.77
CA ALA A 275 -13.61 -23.61 -7.84
C ALA A 275 -14.47 -22.46 -7.33
N LYS A 276 -13.93 -21.23 -7.36
CA LYS A 276 -14.55 -20.00 -6.91
C LYS A 276 -14.50 -18.94 -8.02
N ASN A 277 -15.24 -17.85 -7.85
CA ASN A 277 -15.33 -16.77 -8.84
C ASN A 277 -14.69 -15.47 -8.40
N PHE A 278 -14.83 -15.13 -7.12
CA PHE A 278 -14.46 -13.85 -6.56
C PHE A 278 -13.52 -14.01 -5.39
N VAL A 279 -12.51 -13.15 -5.33
CA VAL A 279 -11.70 -12.91 -4.14
C VAL A 279 -11.51 -11.40 -3.98
N LEU A 280 -11.71 -10.91 -2.75
CA LEU A 280 -11.41 -9.53 -2.38
C LEU A 280 -10.06 -9.56 -1.67
N ILE A 281 -9.06 -8.96 -2.33
CA ILE A 281 -7.67 -8.92 -1.85
C ILE A 281 -6.93 -7.77 -2.56
N GLY A 282 -5.79 -7.35 -2.01
CA GLY A 282 -5.02 -6.23 -2.55
C GLY A 282 -4.33 -6.48 -3.89
N MET A 283 -3.68 -5.43 -4.39
CA MET A 283 -3.07 -5.39 -5.73
C MET A 283 -1.89 -6.38 -5.94
N TRP A 284 -1.31 -6.95 -4.90
CA TRP A 284 -0.28 -8.01 -5.05
C TRP A 284 -0.80 -9.26 -5.76
N LEU A 285 -2.13 -9.48 -5.78
CA LEU A 285 -2.71 -10.52 -6.61
C LEU A 285 -2.43 -10.28 -8.09
N ASN A 286 -2.39 -9.03 -8.56
CA ASN A 286 -2.07 -8.73 -9.96
C ASN A 286 -0.67 -9.25 -10.36
N ALA A 287 0.33 -9.00 -9.51
CA ALA A 287 1.67 -9.52 -9.72
C ALA A 287 1.66 -11.06 -9.73
N ARG A 288 1.01 -11.70 -8.74
CA ARG A 288 0.88 -13.15 -8.66
C ARG A 288 0.16 -13.74 -9.88
N ALA A 289 -0.91 -13.11 -10.35
CA ALA A 289 -1.67 -13.58 -11.51
C ALA A 289 -0.82 -13.61 -12.79
N LYS A 290 0.03 -12.62 -12.97
CA LYS A 290 0.97 -12.53 -14.10
C LYS A 290 2.11 -13.54 -13.96
N ASP A 291 2.74 -13.60 -12.78
CA ASP A 291 4.01 -14.29 -12.59
C ASP A 291 3.83 -15.76 -12.19
N ASP A 292 2.87 -16.09 -11.33
CA ASP A 292 2.64 -17.46 -10.88
C ASP A 292 1.62 -18.18 -11.77
N TYR A 293 0.48 -17.54 -12.07
CA TYR A 293 -0.60 -18.16 -12.84
C TYR A 293 -0.42 -18.00 -14.35
N LYS A 294 0.53 -17.16 -14.82
CA LYS A 294 0.80 -16.88 -16.24
C LYS A 294 -0.43 -16.36 -16.99
N LEU A 295 -1.30 -15.64 -16.30
CA LEU A 295 -2.51 -15.06 -16.86
C LEU A 295 -2.24 -13.67 -17.43
N VAL A 296 -3.01 -13.33 -18.46
CA VAL A 296 -2.90 -12.03 -19.15
C VAL A 296 -3.97 -11.08 -18.61
N GLU A 297 -3.50 -10.01 -17.96
CA GLU A 297 -4.33 -8.95 -17.42
C GLU A 297 -5.23 -8.34 -18.50
N GLY A 298 -6.51 -8.12 -18.17
CA GLY A 298 -7.49 -7.58 -19.12
C GLY A 298 -8.05 -8.61 -20.11
N LYS A 299 -7.34 -9.70 -20.38
CA LYS A 299 -7.81 -10.81 -21.23
C LYS A 299 -8.39 -11.94 -20.39
N ASP A 300 -7.61 -12.51 -19.48
CA ASP A 300 -8.00 -13.70 -18.73
C ASP A 300 -8.68 -13.33 -17.41
N TYR A 301 -8.25 -12.23 -16.78
CA TYR A 301 -8.76 -11.75 -15.52
C TYR A 301 -8.83 -10.22 -15.48
N SER A 302 -9.55 -9.72 -14.49
CA SER A 302 -9.61 -8.31 -14.15
C SER A 302 -10.11 -8.16 -12.71
N LEU A 303 -10.30 -6.92 -12.28
CA LEU A 303 -11.03 -6.59 -11.07
C LEU A 303 -12.20 -5.65 -11.41
N PHE A 304 -13.18 -5.58 -10.53
CA PHE A 304 -14.18 -4.52 -10.53
C PHE A 304 -14.25 -3.86 -9.16
N GLN A 305 -14.67 -2.60 -9.15
CA GLN A 305 -14.78 -1.84 -7.92
C GLN A 305 -15.87 -2.43 -7.00
N PHE A 306 -15.64 -2.35 -5.69
CA PHE A 306 -16.63 -2.81 -4.72
C PHE A 306 -18.00 -2.15 -5.02
N PRO A 307 -19.06 -2.95 -5.11
CA PRO A 307 -20.37 -2.46 -5.51
C PRO A 307 -20.91 -1.37 -4.58
N ALA A 308 -21.62 -0.38 -5.14
CA ALA A 308 -22.23 0.69 -4.39
C ALA A 308 -23.29 0.15 -3.41
N LEU A 309 -23.22 0.54 -2.15
CA LEU A 309 -24.20 0.18 -1.13
C LEU A 309 -25.38 1.13 -1.07
N GLY A 310 -25.29 2.30 -1.71
CA GLY A 310 -26.31 3.35 -1.66
C GLY A 310 -26.43 4.02 -0.28
N MET A 311 -25.39 3.97 0.54
CA MET A 311 -25.37 4.52 1.90
C MET A 311 -24.69 5.89 1.99
N GLY A 312 -24.39 6.52 0.84
CA GLY A 312 -23.78 7.86 0.76
C GLY A 312 -22.25 7.87 0.85
N HIS A 313 -21.61 6.69 0.87
CA HIS A 313 -20.15 6.55 0.98
C HIS A 313 -19.53 5.68 -0.12
N ASP A 314 -20.21 5.63 -1.28
CA ASP A 314 -19.77 4.82 -2.42
C ASP A 314 -18.54 5.40 -3.12
N ASP A 315 -18.13 6.61 -2.75
CA ASP A 315 -16.91 7.30 -3.17
C ASP A 315 -15.71 7.03 -2.24
N THR A 316 -15.72 5.95 -1.48
CA THR A 316 -14.63 5.57 -0.57
C THR A 316 -13.83 4.38 -1.11
N SER A 317 -12.55 4.27 -0.76
CA SER A 317 -11.70 3.13 -1.08
C SER A 317 -10.77 2.80 0.08
N SER A 318 -10.68 1.52 0.41
CA SER A 318 -9.66 1.03 1.32
C SER A 318 -8.35 0.86 0.56
N VAL A 319 -7.25 1.32 1.14
CA VAL A 319 -5.93 1.26 0.51
C VAL A 319 -4.89 0.70 1.46
N ASP A 320 -3.88 0.06 0.91
CA ASP A 320 -2.59 -0.08 1.55
C ASP A 320 -1.56 0.85 0.89
N SER A 321 -0.56 1.21 1.65
CA SER A 321 0.59 1.97 1.18
C SER A 321 1.82 1.30 1.77
N LYS A 322 2.73 0.88 0.91
CA LYS A 322 4.03 0.40 1.36
C LYS A 322 5.03 1.52 1.27
N GLU A 323 5.74 1.68 2.35
CA GLU A 323 6.67 2.78 2.55
C GLU A 323 8.04 2.25 2.95
N PHE A 324 9.07 2.98 2.58
CA PHE A 324 10.37 2.85 3.22
C PHE A 324 10.46 3.82 4.39
N VAL A 325 10.84 3.30 5.54
CA VAL A 325 11.03 4.05 6.78
C VAL A 325 12.49 3.96 7.21
N VAL A 326 13.09 5.10 7.57
CA VAL A 326 14.51 5.18 7.94
C VAL A 326 14.65 5.09 9.45
N THR A 327 15.63 4.28 9.91
CA THR A 327 15.92 4.17 11.34
C THR A 327 16.80 5.33 11.83
N ALA A 328 16.67 5.67 13.11
CA ALA A 328 17.49 6.69 13.75
C ALA A 328 18.97 6.24 13.93
N ASN A 329 19.20 4.92 14.02
CA ASN A 329 20.49 4.32 14.34
C ASN A 329 21.16 3.65 13.12
N GLY A 330 20.68 3.90 11.90
CA GLY A 330 21.24 3.37 10.67
C GLY A 330 22.72 3.75 10.50
N ALA A 331 23.51 2.81 10.02
CA ALA A 331 24.95 3.02 9.85
C ALA A 331 25.28 3.88 8.63
N ASN A 332 24.40 3.89 7.63
CA ASN A 332 24.61 4.61 6.36
C ASN A 332 23.39 5.49 5.97
N PRO A 333 23.11 6.56 6.75
CA PRO A 333 21.96 7.43 6.48
C PRO A 333 22.01 8.07 5.10
N LYS A 334 23.21 8.28 4.54
CA LYS A 334 23.40 8.86 3.23
C LYS A 334 22.97 7.93 2.09
N ALA A 335 23.31 6.65 2.18
CA ALA A 335 22.82 5.66 1.22
C ALA A 335 21.31 5.45 1.36
N ALA A 336 20.78 5.50 2.59
CA ALA A 336 19.33 5.44 2.84
C ALA A 336 18.60 6.62 2.17
N ASP A 337 19.07 7.86 2.34
CA ASP A 337 18.49 9.05 1.73
C ASP A 337 18.54 8.97 0.18
N ALA A 338 19.67 8.51 -0.37
CA ALA A 338 19.81 8.34 -1.82
C ALA A 338 18.88 7.22 -2.36
N PHE A 339 18.64 6.16 -1.58
CA PHE A 339 17.70 5.11 -1.94
C PHE A 339 16.26 5.61 -1.92
N LEU A 340 15.86 6.39 -0.90
CA LEU A 340 14.55 7.03 -0.86
C LEU A 340 14.37 7.96 -2.09
N ASP A 341 15.36 8.80 -2.42
CA ASP A 341 15.29 9.67 -3.59
C ASP A 341 15.15 8.86 -4.89
N PHE A 342 15.92 7.79 -5.04
CA PHE A 342 15.80 6.87 -6.19
C PHE A 342 14.38 6.30 -6.31
N CYS A 343 13.76 5.90 -5.21
CA CYS A 343 12.40 5.31 -5.21
C CYS A 343 11.31 6.29 -5.69
N THR A 344 11.59 7.59 -5.77
CA THR A 344 10.65 8.58 -6.32
C THR A 344 10.79 8.81 -7.83
N THR A 345 11.85 8.29 -8.46
CA THR A 345 12.18 8.53 -9.87
C THR A 345 11.35 7.68 -10.84
N ALA A 346 11.35 8.09 -12.12
CA ALA A 346 10.71 7.33 -13.21
C ALA A 346 11.23 5.88 -13.32
N ASP A 347 12.54 5.67 -13.13
CA ASP A 347 13.14 4.33 -13.21
C ASP A 347 12.52 3.39 -12.16
N ALA A 348 12.45 3.83 -10.91
CA ALA A 348 11.85 3.06 -9.83
C ALA A 348 10.34 2.87 -10.06
N ALA A 349 9.63 3.94 -10.43
CA ALA A 349 8.20 3.88 -10.71
C ALA A 349 7.85 2.88 -11.81
N ASN A 350 8.66 2.83 -12.87
CA ASN A 350 8.46 1.92 -14.00
C ASN A 350 8.78 0.45 -13.63
N ILE A 351 9.73 0.20 -12.73
CA ILE A 351 9.98 -1.14 -12.17
C ILE A 351 8.73 -1.63 -11.43
N ILE A 352 8.16 -0.78 -10.57
CA ILE A 352 6.96 -1.09 -9.78
C ILE A 352 5.76 -1.35 -10.72
N ALA A 353 5.57 -0.51 -11.73
CA ALA A 353 4.48 -0.67 -12.70
C ALA A 353 4.58 -1.99 -13.47
N LYS A 354 5.77 -2.36 -13.95
CA LYS A 354 6.02 -3.63 -14.66
C LYS A 354 5.77 -4.84 -13.79
N ALA A 355 6.02 -4.75 -12.50
CA ALA A 355 5.71 -5.81 -11.54
C ALA A 355 4.21 -5.98 -11.25
N GLY A 356 3.33 -5.19 -11.87
CA GLY A 356 1.88 -5.29 -11.68
C GLY A 356 1.35 -4.49 -10.49
N LEU A 357 2.17 -3.62 -9.89
CA LEU A 357 1.83 -2.76 -8.75
C LEU A 357 1.69 -1.29 -9.18
N ALA A 358 1.16 -0.43 -8.31
CA ALA A 358 1.01 0.99 -8.58
C ALA A 358 2.08 1.83 -7.87
N SER A 359 2.65 2.79 -8.58
CA SER A 359 3.61 3.75 -8.01
C SER A 359 2.91 5.08 -7.71
N PRO A 360 3.23 5.74 -6.58
CA PRO A 360 2.76 7.10 -6.27
C PRO A 360 3.47 8.20 -7.06
N SER A 361 4.55 7.86 -7.78
CA SER A 361 5.34 8.83 -8.53
C SER A 361 4.58 9.34 -9.74
N LYS A 362 4.56 10.67 -9.92
CA LYS A 362 4.03 11.35 -11.10
C LYS A 362 4.82 11.06 -12.38
N GLU A 363 6.03 10.52 -12.22
CA GLU A 363 6.95 10.22 -13.33
C GLU A 363 6.75 8.80 -13.89
N VAL A 364 5.77 8.03 -13.36
CA VAL A 364 5.47 6.69 -13.88
C VAL A 364 4.96 6.76 -15.32
N ASP A 365 5.48 5.89 -16.16
CA ASP A 365 4.90 5.67 -17.49
C ASP A 365 3.59 4.86 -17.36
N ALA A 366 2.46 5.56 -17.37
CA ALA A 366 1.14 4.96 -17.23
C ALA A 366 0.78 3.97 -18.37
N SER A 367 1.53 3.96 -19.48
CA SER A 367 1.35 2.97 -20.55
C SER A 367 1.76 1.55 -20.12
N LEU A 368 2.60 1.45 -19.08
CA LEU A 368 3.02 0.19 -18.48
C LEU A 368 1.92 -0.47 -17.63
N TYR A 369 0.91 0.28 -17.22
CA TYR A 369 -0.20 -0.27 -16.44
C TYR A 369 -1.14 -1.12 -17.32
N GLY A 370 -1.44 -2.31 -16.85
CA GLY A 370 -2.49 -3.16 -17.40
C GLY A 370 -3.90 -2.67 -17.02
N ASP A 371 -4.92 -3.40 -17.44
CA ASP A 371 -6.31 -3.00 -17.24
C ASP A 371 -6.71 -2.95 -15.75
N ALA A 372 -6.34 -3.96 -14.97
CA ALA A 372 -6.65 -4.01 -13.54
C ALA A 372 -5.92 -2.89 -12.78
N GLN A 373 -4.64 -2.64 -13.10
CA GLN A 373 -3.89 -1.53 -12.50
C GLN A 373 -4.54 -0.18 -12.82
N LYS A 374 -5.00 0.04 -14.06
CA LYS A 374 -5.71 1.27 -14.46
C LYS A 374 -7.03 1.44 -13.71
N ILE A 375 -7.80 0.35 -13.53
CA ILE A 375 -9.06 0.38 -12.78
C ILE A 375 -8.77 0.75 -11.31
N ALA A 376 -7.82 0.07 -10.67
CA ALA A 376 -7.47 0.29 -9.27
C ALA A 376 -6.92 1.70 -9.02
N THR A 377 -5.96 2.16 -9.84
CA THR A 377 -5.37 3.50 -9.69
C THR A 377 -6.38 4.62 -9.94
N ALA A 378 -7.27 4.45 -10.94
CA ALA A 378 -8.35 5.40 -11.21
C ALA A 378 -9.38 5.44 -10.08
N ALA A 379 -9.65 4.31 -9.41
CA ALA A 379 -10.53 4.26 -8.26
C ALA A 379 -9.95 5.02 -7.07
N VAL A 380 -8.71 4.73 -6.72
CA VAL A 380 -7.99 5.40 -5.62
C VAL A 380 -7.93 6.92 -5.86
N ALA A 381 -7.62 7.35 -7.10
CA ALA A 381 -7.53 8.76 -7.45
C ALA A 381 -8.86 9.54 -7.34
N LYS A 382 -9.99 8.85 -7.42
CA LYS A 382 -11.34 9.45 -7.35
C LYS A 382 -12.02 9.27 -5.99
N SER A 383 -11.45 8.47 -5.11
CA SER A 383 -12.07 8.10 -3.84
C SER A 383 -11.53 8.91 -2.66
N LYS A 384 -12.33 9.03 -1.64
CA LYS A 384 -11.87 9.32 -0.27
C LYS A 384 -11.21 8.04 0.24
N VAL A 385 -9.91 8.06 0.45
CA VAL A 385 -9.15 6.88 0.83
C VAL A 385 -8.91 6.79 2.32
N GLN A 386 -8.86 5.56 2.82
CA GLN A 386 -8.44 5.23 4.19
C GLN A 386 -7.55 3.99 4.14
N PHE A 387 -6.59 3.91 5.03
CA PHE A 387 -5.89 2.65 5.26
C PHE A 387 -6.87 1.55 5.69
N VAL A 388 -6.55 0.33 5.35
CA VAL A 388 -7.20 -0.88 5.88
C VAL A 388 -7.35 -0.73 7.40
N LEU A 389 -8.54 -0.96 7.92
CA LEU A 389 -8.84 -0.74 9.33
C LEU A 389 -7.87 -1.49 10.25
N GLY A 390 -7.59 -2.76 9.95
CA GLY A 390 -6.66 -3.57 10.73
C GLY A 390 -5.23 -3.03 10.78
N ASP A 391 -4.81 -2.21 9.81
CA ASP A 391 -3.50 -1.58 9.79
C ASP A 391 -3.42 -0.33 10.68
N LEU A 392 -4.58 0.23 11.05
CA LEU A 392 -4.72 1.39 11.93
C LEU A 392 -4.85 1.00 13.41
N LEU A 393 -5.18 -0.27 13.70
CA LEU A 393 -5.40 -0.73 15.07
C LEU A 393 -4.10 -1.05 15.79
N PRO A 394 -4.00 -0.81 17.12
CA PRO A 394 -2.92 -1.32 17.94
C PRO A 394 -2.75 -2.84 17.79
N GLY A 395 -1.52 -3.34 17.91
CA GLY A 395 -1.19 -4.73 17.60
C GLY A 395 -2.01 -5.77 18.36
N ASP A 396 -2.22 -5.54 19.66
CA ASP A 396 -2.99 -6.44 20.52
C ASP A 396 -4.50 -6.39 20.27
N LEU A 397 -5.03 -5.25 19.84
CA LEU A 397 -6.42 -5.09 19.43
C LEU A 397 -6.66 -5.74 18.06
N VAL A 398 -5.74 -5.59 17.12
CA VAL A 398 -5.92 -6.20 15.79
C VAL A 398 -5.94 -7.72 15.84
N ASP A 399 -5.18 -8.33 16.75
CA ASP A 399 -5.18 -9.78 16.92
C ASP A 399 -6.54 -10.26 17.45
N GLU A 400 -7.09 -9.61 18.48
CA GLU A 400 -8.43 -9.91 18.99
C GLU A 400 -9.51 -9.66 17.93
N TYR A 401 -9.44 -8.55 17.22
CA TYR A 401 -10.35 -8.19 16.12
C TYR A 401 -10.42 -9.32 15.07
N ARG A 402 -9.27 -9.80 14.61
CA ARG A 402 -9.19 -10.90 13.63
C ARG A 402 -9.78 -12.21 14.18
N VAL A 403 -9.46 -12.56 15.43
CA VAL A 403 -10.03 -13.76 16.10
C VAL A 403 -11.55 -13.65 16.23
N GLN A 404 -12.07 -12.48 16.57
CA GLN A 404 -13.52 -12.30 16.70
C GLN A 404 -14.22 -12.36 15.34
N LEU A 405 -13.62 -11.86 14.27
CA LEU A 405 -14.15 -12.04 12.93
C LEU A 405 -14.12 -13.51 12.46
N GLN A 406 -13.13 -14.31 12.88
CA GLN A 406 -13.15 -15.75 12.65
C GLN A 406 -14.33 -16.44 13.37
N ARG A 407 -14.64 -16.03 14.61
CA ARG A 407 -15.84 -16.50 15.34
C ARG A 407 -17.13 -16.09 14.65
N PHE A 408 -17.17 -14.87 14.10
CA PHE A 408 -18.27 -14.42 13.25
C PHE A 408 -18.45 -15.33 12.01
N LEU A 409 -17.36 -15.72 11.32
CA LEU A 409 -17.44 -16.61 10.15
C LEU A 409 -17.97 -18.01 10.52
N GLN A 410 -17.77 -18.46 11.75
CA GLN A 410 -18.31 -19.73 12.26
C GLN A 410 -19.83 -19.65 12.49
N ASP A 411 -20.29 -18.55 13.02
CA ASP A 411 -21.70 -18.29 13.34
C ASP A 411 -22.06 -16.82 13.03
N PRO A 412 -22.61 -16.53 11.84
CA PRO A 412 -22.99 -15.19 11.43
C PRO A 412 -24.36 -14.74 11.97
N SER A 413 -24.89 -15.38 13.01
CA SER A 413 -26.17 -15.00 13.62
C SER A 413 -26.10 -13.63 14.33
N ASP A 414 -27.24 -12.93 14.40
CA ASP A 414 -27.35 -11.65 15.09
C ASP A 414 -26.86 -11.71 16.53
N ALA A 415 -27.19 -12.79 17.23
CA ALA A 415 -26.77 -13.00 18.63
C ALA A 415 -25.25 -13.17 18.77
N ASN A 416 -24.60 -13.80 17.81
CA ASN A 416 -23.14 -13.94 17.82
C ASN A 416 -22.45 -12.64 17.36
N ILE A 417 -23.03 -11.92 16.41
CA ILE A 417 -22.55 -10.58 16.01
C ILE A 417 -22.44 -9.67 17.23
N ASP A 418 -23.46 -9.63 18.09
CA ASP A 418 -23.42 -8.82 19.30
C ASP A 418 -22.31 -9.24 20.27
N LYS A 419 -22.06 -10.53 20.41
CA LYS A 419 -20.96 -11.07 21.25
C LYS A 419 -19.59 -10.71 20.67
N VAL A 420 -19.42 -10.86 19.35
CA VAL A 420 -18.19 -10.53 18.64
C VAL A 420 -17.85 -9.04 18.82
N LEU A 421 -18.82 -8.16 18.56
CA LEU A 421 -18.61 -6.73 18.72
C LEU A 421 -18.35 -6.33 20.16
N ALA A 422 -19.02 -6.93 21.14
CA ALA A 422 -18.77 -6.70 22.55
C ALA A 422 -17.37 -7.15 23.00
N ALA A 423 -16.87 -8.27 22.46
CA ALA A 423 -15.53 -8.75 22.75
C ALA A 423 -14.44 -7.83 22.19
N ILE A 424 -14.61 -7.34 20.94
CA ILE A 424 -13.69 -6.36 20.34
C ILE A 424 -13.72 -5.06 21.13
N GLU A 425 -14.90 -4.58 21.54
CA GLU A 425 -15.07 -3.37 22.36
C GLU A 425 -14.35 -3.51 23.71
N ALA A 426 -14.49 -4.65 24.37
CA ALA A 426 -13.81 -4.91 25.64
C ALA A 426 -12.27 -4.85 25.49
N LYS A 427 -11.74 -5.39 24.40
CA LYS A 427 -10.32 -5.31 24.09
C LYS A 427 -9.89 -3.89 23.74
N ALA A 428 -10.68 -3.19 22.92
CA ALA A 428 -10.39 -1.79 22.54
C ALA A 428 -10.25 -0.90 23.77
N LYS A 429 -11.16 -1.00 24.75
CA LYS A 429 -11.07 -0.25 26.02
C LYS A 429 -9.77 -0.48 26.80
N ALA A 430 -9.12 -1.60 26.60
CA ALA A 430 -7.85 -1.92 27.26
C ALA A 430 -6.63 -1.53 26.42
N SER A 431 -6.80 -1.24 25.13
CA SER A 431 -5.71 -0.96 24.18
C SER A 431 -5.50 0.53 23.91
N TYR A 432 -6.46 1.41 24.28
CA TYR A 432 -6.43 2.86 24.17
C TYR A 432 -6.47 3.53 25.55
#